data_bb7194d9bc97335f95c903d1d7327189
#
_entry.id   bb7194d9bc97335f95c903d1d7327189
#
_cell.length_a   1.000
_cell.length_b   1.000
_cell.length_c   1.000
_cell.angle_alpha   90.00
_cell.angle_beta   90.00
_cell.angle_gamma   90.00
#
_symmetry.space_group_name_H-M   'P 1'
#
loop_
_entity.id
_entity.type
_entity.pdbx_description
1 polymer ?
#
loop_
_entity_poly.entity_id
_entity_poly.type
_entity_poly.pdbx_seq_one_letter_code
_entity_poly.pdbx_strand_id
1 'polypeptide(L)'
;MTISDGAAVVPGQSQFGPAVDAFDARVDELLEHLRGHPLADFVFTNTTHVADFSMIWHGIGIIRGIAKGRPDQVIVLAALLGAESLIVNQGIKRLFRRERPTTTGDERLQVRRPTTSSFPSGHASSAVFAAMVLSGWDGPVLSVLWFKIAAVVGISRAYVRIHHGSDVVGGVVVGVVLGLAGRQIARRLAP
;
A
#
# COMPACT_ATOMS: atom_id res chain seq x y z
N MET A 1 -30.83 21.09 25.59
CA MET A 1 -30.61 19.62 25.56
C MET A 1 -30.41 19.27 24.09
N THR A 2 -29.19 19.41 23.58
CA THR A 2 -28.82 19.19 22.19
C THR A 2 -28.51 17.72 22.01
N ILE A 3 -29.35 17.04 21.24
CA ILE A 3 -29.13 15.65 20.82
C ILE A 3 -27.96 15.69 19.85
N SER A 4 -26.77 15.22 20.27
CA SER A 4 -25.67 14.97 19.32
C SER A 4 -26.06 13.75 18.51
N ASP A 5 -26.23 13.95 17.20
CA ASP A 5 -26.32 12.86 16.22
C ASP A 5 -25.15 11.92 16.47
N GLY A 6 -25.45 10.69 16.91
CA GLY A 6 -24.48 9.66 17.19
C GLY A 6 -23.92 9.03 15.90
N ALA A 7 -23.25 9.82 15.08
CA ALA A 7 -22.43 9.28 14.03
C ALA A 7 -21.31 8.44 14.68
N ALA A 8 -21.28 7.15 14.42
CA ALA A 8 -20.28 6.25 14.95
C ALA A 8 -18.88 6.77 14.57
N VAL A 9 -18.07 7.11 15.57
CA VAL A 9 -16.70 7.60 15.36
C VAL A 9 -15.88 6.47 14.71
N VAL A 10 -15.37 6.71 13.51
CA VAL A 10 -14.49 5.76 12.84
C VAL A 10 -13.16 5.72 13.59
N PRO A 11 -12.69 4.54 14.04
CA PRO A 11 -11.44 4.42 14.76
C PRO A 11 -10.26 5.02 13.98
N GLY A 12 -9.32 5.66 14.71
CA GLY A 12 -8.17 6.35 14.13
C GLY A 12 -8.49 7.72 13.52
N GLN A 13 -9.74 8.18 13.57
CA GLN A 13 -10.08 9.58 13.32
C GLN A 13 -9.54 10.48 14.45
N SER A 14 -9.42 11.77 14.16
CA SER A 14 -8.91 12.82 15.06
C SER A 14 -7.42 12.78 15.42
N GLN A 15 -6.68 11.77 15.01
CA GLN A 15 -5.25 11.68 15.34
C GLN A 15 -4.39 12.69 14.56
N PHE A 16 -4.76 13.01 13.32
CA PHE A 16 -4.03 13.95 12.45
C PHE A 16 -4.79 15.25 12.20
N GLY A 17 -5.90 15.44 12.90
CA GLY A 17 -6.71 16.65 12.87
C GLY A 17 -7.80 16.67 11.79
N PRO A 18 -8.72 17.66 11.87
CA PRO A 18 -9.99 17.64 11.13
C PRO A 18 -9.84 17.68 9.60
N ALA A 19 -8.77 18.28 9.08
CA ALA A 19 -8.53 18.31 7.63
C ALA A 19 -8.19 16.92 7.08
N VAL A 20 -7.42 16.12 7.84
CA VAL A 20 -7.10 14.74 7.46
C VAL A 20 -8.31 13.85 7.61
N ASP A 21 -9.12 14.05 8.65
CA ASP A 21 -10.36 13.30 8.86
C ASP A 21 -11.36 13.55 7.72
N ALA A 22 -11.51 14.79 7.29
CA ALA A 22 -12.37 15.14 6.15
C ALA A 22 -11.87 14.50 4.84
N PHE A 23 -10.56 14.47 4.62
CA PHE A 23 -9.96 13.78 3.48
C PHE A 23 -10.24 12.26 3.54
N ASP A 24 -10.03 11.63 4.69
CA ASP A 24 -10.26 10.20 4.86
C ASP A 24 -11.72 9.82 4.66
N ALA A 25 -12.65 10.62 5.21
CA ALA A 25 -14.08 10.44 5.01
C ALA A 25 -14.46 10.56 3.52
N ARG A 26 -13.90 11.55 2.82
CA ARG A 26 -14.16 11.71 1.38
C ARG A 26 -13.64 10.56 0.54
N VAL A 27 -12.46 10.03 0.87
CA VAL A 27 -11.91 8.84 0.20
C VAL A 27 -12.79 7.62 0.45
N ASP A 28 -13.23 7.40 1.69
CA ASP A 28 -14.10 6.25 2.03
C ASP A 28 -15.47 6.35 1.33
N GLU A 29 -16.07 7.55 1.28
CA GLU A 29 -17.30 7.82 0.54
C GLU A 29 -17.17 7.50 -0.94
N LEU A 30 -16.08 7.95 -1.59
CA LEU A 30 -15.84 7.67 -3.01
C LEU A 30 -15.70 6.16 -3.27
N LEU A 31 -15.02 5.46 -2.38
CA LEU A 31 -14.83 4.02 -2.51
C LEU A 31 -16.11 3.24 -2.18
N GLU A 32 -17.00 3.78 -1.32
CA GLU A 32 -18.29 3.14 -1.01
C GLU A 32 -19.17 2.97 -2.25
N HIS A 33 -19.11 3.90 -3.20
CA HIS A 33 -19.86 3.78 -4.46
C HIS A 33 -19.40 2.58 -5.33
N LEU A 34 -18.20 2.06 -5.08
CA LEU A 34 -17.65 0.91 -5.80
C LEU A 34 -17.83 -0.41 -5.03
N ARG A 35 -18.02 -0.35 -3.71
CA ARG A 35 -18.22 -1.52 -2.85
C ARG A 35 -19.54 -2.20 -3.14
N GLY A 36 -19.55 -3.52 -3.20
CA GLY A 36 -20.70 -4.31 -3.62
C GLY A 36 -20.80 -4.52 -5.13
N HIS A 37 -19.95 -3.87 -5.93
CA HIS A 37 -19.84 -4.20 -7.36
C HIS A 37 -18.94 -5.42 -7.52
N PRO A 38 -19.44 -6.55 -8.11
CA PRO A 38 -18.71 -7.84 -8.11
C PRO A 38 -17.27 -7.77 -8.67
N LEU A 39 -17.06 -6.99 -9.74
CA LEU A 39 -15.74 -6.84 -10.34
C LEU A 39 -14.79 -6.03 -9.45
N ALA A 40 -15.29 -4.95 -8.83
CA ALA A 40 -14.47 -4.13 -7.94
C ALA A 40 -14.08 -4.90 -6.67
N ASP A 41 -15.05 -5.58 -6.06
CA ASP A 41 -14.82 -6.45 -4.89
C ASP A 41 -13.81 -7.54 -5.23
N PHE A 42 -13.97 -8.23 -6.37
CA PHE A 42 -13.04 -9.25 -6.82
C PHE A 42 -11.62 -8.69 -7.01
N VAL A 43 -11.48 -7.59 -7.75
CA VAL A 43 -10.17 -6.99 -8.05
C VAL A 43 -9.47 -6.53 -6.77
N PHE A 44 -10.13 -5.72 -5.95
CA PHE A 44 -9.47 -5.12 -4.80
C PHE A 44 -9.23 -6.10 -3.65
N THR A 45 -10.12 -7.07 -3.44
CA THR A 45 -9.92 -8.12 -2.44
C THR A 45 -8.77 -9.05 -2.84
N ASN A 46 -8.74 -9.52 -4.10
CA ASN A 46 -7.63 -10.39 -4.54
C ASN A 46 -6.30 -9.62 -4.58
N THR A 47 -6.30 -8.36 -5.03
CA THR A 47 -5.09 -7.52 -5.01
C THR A 47 -4.55 -7.39 -3.59
N THR A 48 -5.43 -7.16 -2.61
CA THR A 48 -5.02 -7.08 -1.21
C THR A 48 -4.35 -8.36 -0.72
N HIS A 49 -4.87 -9.54 -1.06
CA HIS A 49 -4.29 -10.82 -0.67
C HIS A 49 -2.94 -11.08 -1.34
N VAL A 50 -2.83 -10.88 -2.66
CA VAL A 50 -1.56 -11.14 -3.37
C VAL A 50 -0.49 -10.08 -3.09
N ALA A 51 -0.86 -8.94 -2.53
CA ALA A 51 0.08 -7.91 -2.09
C ALA A 51 0.65 -8.18 -0.69
N ASP A 52 0.09 -9.12 0.08
CA ASP A 52 0.62 -9.47 1.40
C ASP A 52 2.07 -9.96 1.27
N PHE A 53 2.93 -9.52 2.22
CA PHE A 53 4.37 -9.80 2.22
C PHE A 53 5.09 -9.42 0.91
N SER A 54 4.56 -8.46 0.16
CA SER A 54 5.08 -8.04 -1.15
C SER A 54 5.14 -9.18 -2.20
N MET A 55 4.32 -10.23 -2.05
CA MET A 55 4.36 -11.43 -2.90
C MET A 55 4.16 -11.10 -4.39
N ILE A 56 3.26 -10.17 -4.72
CA ILE A 56 3.06 -9.71 -6.11
C ILE A 56 4.37 -9.18 -6.71
N TRP A 57 5.16 -8.44 -5.94
CA TRP A 57 6.41 -7.84 -6.39
C TRP A 57 7.53 -8.86 -6.51
N HIS A 58 7.58 -9.83 -5.61
CA HIS A 58 8.50 -10.97 -5.74
C HIS A 58 8.15 -11.81 -6.98
N GLY A 59 6.86 -12.09 -7.23
CA GLY A 59 6.39 -12.79 -8.43
C GLY A 59 6.75 -12.04 -9.72
N ILE A 60 6.47 -10.74 -9.80
CA ILE A 60 6.85 -9.89 -10.93
C ILE A 60 8.38 -9.91 -11.12
N GLY A 61 9.14 -9.74 -10.04
CA GLY A 61 10.61 -9.77 -10.08
C GLY A 61 11.15 -11.08 -10.65
N ILE A 62 10.62 -12.22 -10.21
CA ILE A 62 11.02 -13.56 -10.68
C ILE A 62 10.69 -13.72 -12.16
N ILE A 63 9.44 -13.47 -12.57
CA ILE A 63 8.99 -13.61 -13.97
C ILE A 63 9.85 -12.73 -14.87
N ARG A 64 10.05 -11.46 -14.49
CA ARG A 64 10.87 -10.52 -15.24
C ARG A 64 12.33 -10.97 -15.30
N GLY A 65 12.89 -11.40 -14.16
CA GLY A 65 14.28 -11.88 -14.07
C GLY A 65 14.54 -13.08 -14.99
N ILE A 66 13.62 -14.03 -15.03
CA ILE A 66 13.69 -15.18 -15.94
C ILE A 66 13.59 -14.69 -17.41
N ALA A 67 12.60 -13.86 -17.72
CA ALA A 67 12.36 -13.37 -19.07
C ALA A 67 13.52 -12.52 -19.63
N LYS A 68 14.27 -11.84 -18.78
CA LYS A 68 15.43 -11.01 -19.13
C LYS A 68 16.79 -11.70 -18.95
N GLY A 69 16.82 -12.92 -18.38
CA GLY A 69 18.07 -13.59 -18.03
C GLY A 69 18.85 -12.87 -16.90
N ARG A 70 18.15 -12.22 -15.96
CA ARG A 70 18.72 -11.36 -14.92
C ARG A 70 18.38 -11.86 -13.50
N PRO A 71 18.92 -13.00 -13.06
CA PRO A 71 18.68 -13.51 -11.71
C PRO A 71 19.27 -12.60 -10.62
N ASP A 72 20.30 -11.83 -10.94
CA ASP A 72 20.88 -10.81 -10.07
C ASP A 72 19.85 -9.73 -9.67
N GLN A 73 19.01 -9.29 -10.63
CA GLN A 73 17.97 -8.31 -10.37
C GLN A 73 16.84 -8.86 -9.50
N VAL A 74 16.54 -10.17 -9.58
CA VAL A 74 15.59 -10.84 -8.68
C VAL A 74 16.09 -10.78 -7.24
N ILE A 75 17.34 -11.14 -7.00
CA ILE A 75 17.95 -11.15 -5.67
C ILE A 75 18.01 -9.74 -5.09
N VAL A 76 18.45 -8.77 -5.89
CA VAL A 76 18.53 -7.36 -5.47
C VAL A 76 17.17 -6.80 -5.13
N LEU A 77 16.15 -7.05 -5.95
CA LEU A 77 14.78 -6.61 -5.66
C LEU A 77 14.25 -7.21 -4.35
N ALA A 78 14.44 -8.51 -4.15
CA ALA A 78 14.01 -9.20 -2.93
C ALA A 78 14.69 -8.64 -1.67
N ALA A 79 16.01 -8.44 -1.72
CA ALA A 79 16.75 -7.86 -0.62
C ALA A 79 16.32 -6.42 -0.29
N LEU A 80 16.11 -5.61 -1.32
CA LEU A 80 15.66 -4.22 -1.16
C LEU A 80 14.23 -4.13 -0.60
N LEU A 81 13.31 -5.01 -1.04
CA LEU A 81 11.96 -5.10 -0.47
C LEU A 81 11.99 -5.55 1.00
N GLY A 82 12.87 -6.47 1.35
CA GLY A 82 13.09 -6.87 2.74
C GLY A 82 13.57 -5.71 3.61
N ALA A 83 14.55 -4.95 3.12
CA ALA A 83 15.06 -3.76 3.81
C ALA A 83 13.98 -2.67 3.97
N GLU A 84 13.22 -2.38 2.90
CA GLU A 84 12.08 -1.45 2.95
C GLU A 84 11.06 -1.89 4.01
N SER A 85 10.68 -3.16 4.00
CA SER A 85 9.72 -3.70 4.95
C SER A 85 10.19 -3.58 6.41
N LEU A 86 11.49 -3.80 6.68
CA LEU A 86 12.08 -3.59 8.00
C LEU A 86 12.02 -2.12 8.41
N ILE A 87 12.42 -1.21 7.53
CA ILE A 87 12.41 0.24 7.81
C ILE A 87 10.98 0.71 8.10
N VAL A 88 10.03 0.33 7.26
CA VAL A 88 8.64 0.80 7.40
C VAL A 88 7.95 0.14 8.59
N ASN A 89 7.97 -1.19 8.67
CA ASN A 89 7.16 -1.90 9.67
C ASN A 89 7.80 -1.94 11.06
N GLN A 90 9.14 -2.00 11.16
CA GLN A 90 9.84 -2.02 12.43
C GLN A 90 10.39 -0.64 12.86
N GLY A 91 10.56 0.27 11.92
CA GLY A 91 10.99 1.65 12.18
C GLY A 91 9.81 2.61 12.22
N ILE A 92 9.37 3.06 11.05
CA ILE A 92 8.43 4.20 10.91
C ILE A 92 7.10 3.95 11.61
N LYS A 93 6.49 2.78 11.46
CA LYS A 93 5.19 2.47 12.08
C LYS A 93 5.21 2.51 13.61
N ARG A 94 6.36 2.30 14.25
CA ARG A 94 6.48 2.38 15.71
C ARG A 94 6.39 3.81 16.25
N LEU A 95 6.59 4.80 15.36
CA LEU A 95 6.44 6.22 15.72
C LEU A 95 4.97 6.66 15.77
N PHE A 96 4.06 5.84 15.23
CA PHE A 96 2.65 6.14 15.12
C PHE A 96 1.80 5.05 15.79
N ARG A 97 0.66 5.45 16.39
CA ARG A 97 -0.28 4.54 17.06
C ARG A 97 -1.69 4.73 16.52
N ARG A 98 -1.82 4.76 15.18
CA ARG A 98 -3.11 4.97 14.55
C ARG A 98 -3.90 3.68 14.45
N GLU A 99 -5.17 3.71 14.90
CA GLU A 99 -6.11 2.61 14.71
C GLU A 99 -6.56 2.49 13.26
N ARG A 100 -7.01 1.30 12.88
CA ARG A 100 -7.51 1.02 11.53
C ARG A 100 -9.01 1.29 11.46
N PRO A 101 -9.57 1.67 10.27
CA PRO A 101 -11.00 1.95 10.13
C PRO A 101 -11.91 0.72 10.30
N THR A 102 -11.38 -0.48 10.40
CA THR A 102 -12.08 -1.78 10.30
C THR A 102 -12.88 -2.23 11.51
N THR A 103 -13.17 -1.41 12.51
CA THR A 103 -14.01 -1.83 13.64
C THR A 103 -15.51 -1.82 13.31
N THR A 104 -15.90 -1.38 12.15
CA THR A 104 -17.31 -1.21 11.76
C THR A 104 -17.97 -2.49 11.21
N GLY A 105 -17.29 -3.65 11.22
CA GLY A 105 -17.95 -4.93 10.95
C GLY A 105 -18.50 -5.11 9.54
N ASP A 106 -17.89 -4.49 8.52
CA ASP A 106 -18.24 -4.78 7.13
C ASP A 106 -17.77 -6.19 6.77
N GLU A 107 -18.67 -7.16 6.91
CA GLU A 107 -18.40 -8.58 6.65
C GLU A 107 -18.24 -8.91 5.17
N ARG A 108 -18.61 -7.98 4.26
CA ARG A 108 -18.51 -8.14 2.81
C ARG A 108 -17.07 -8.32 2.34
N LEU A 109 -16.12 -7.73 3.07
CA LEU A 109 -14.72 -7.64 2.66
C LEU A 109 -13.80 -8.26 3.74
N GLN A 110 -13.87 -9.59 3.87
CA GLN A 110 -13.06 -10.32 4.85
C GLN A 110 -11.59 -10.37 4.41
N VAL A 111 -10.73 -9.62 5.11
CA VAL A 111 -9.29 -9.60 4.88
C VAL A 111 -8.54 -9.73 6.19
N ARG A 112 -7.31 -10.26 6.12
CA ARG A 112 -6.42 -10.34 7.28
C ARG A 112 -6.14 -8.94 7.84
N ARG A 113 -6.38 -8.75 9.14
CA ARG A 113 -6.15 -7.50 9.87
C ARG A 113 -4.79 -7.55 10.58
N PRO A 114 -3.81 -6.73 10.16
CA PRO A 114 -2.55 -6.63 10.90
C PRO A 114 -2.77 -5.93 12.25
N THR A 115 -2.00 -6.34 13.28
CA THR A 115 -2.04 -5.75 14.63
C THR A 115 -1.18 -4.50 14.79
N THR A 116 -0.42 -4.12 13.76
CA THR A 116 0.45 -2.94 13.76
C THR A 116 -0.33 -1.66 13.46
N SER A 117 0.27 -0.49 13.76
CA SER A 117 -0.29 0.82 13.42
C SER A 117 -0.80 0.88 11.98
N SER A 118 -1.91 1.60 11.78
CA SER A 118 -2.46 1.86 10.46
C SER A 118 -1.51 2.72 9.61
N PHE A 119 -0.93 3.76 10.20
CA PHE A 119 -0.07 4.73 9.48
C PHE A 119 1.43 4.38 9.61
N PRO A 120 2.19 4.55 8.52
CA PRO A 120 1.76 4.62 7.13
C PRO A 120 1.39 3.24 6.57
N SER A 121 0.71 3.18 5.39
CA SER A 121 0.41 1.91 4.74
C SER A 121 1.67 1.26 4.18
N GLY A 122 2.08 0.12 4.77
CA GLY A 122 3.25 -0.63 4.32
C GLY A 122 3.09 -1.20 2.91
N HIS A 123 1.87 -1.62 2.53
CA HIS A 123 1.60 -2.12 1.18
C HIS A 123 1.70 -1.01 0.11
N ALA A 124 1.19 0.19 0.41
CA ALA A 124 1.34 1.33 -0.50
C ALA A 124 2.81 1.74 -0.63
N SER A 125 3.57 1.72 0.47
CA SER A 125 5.00 2.00 0.48
C SER A 125 5.79 0.97 -0.35
N SER A 126 5.65 -0.32 -0.07
CA SER A 126 6.36 -1.37 -0.80
C SER A 126 5.97 -1.41 -2.28
N ALA A 127 4.71 -1.09 -2.62
CA ALA A 127 4.25 -1.06 -3.99
C ALA A 127 4.92 0.07 -4.80
N VAL A 128 4.94 1.29 -4.26
CA VAL A 128 5.63 2.40 -4.92
C VAL A 128 7.14 2.18 -4.97
N PHE A 129 7.72 1.69 -3.87
CA PHE A 129 9.13 1.33 -3.80
C PHE A 129 9.52 0.33 -4.90
N ALA A 130 8.78 -0.79 -5.03
CA ALA A 130 9.03 -1.81 -6.04
C ALA A 130 8.88 -1.24 -7.46
N ALA A 131 7.82 -0.45 -7.72
CA ALA A 131 7.62 0.19 -9.01
C ALA A 131 8.80 1.10 -9.39
N MET A 132 9.34 1.85 -8.44
CA MET A 132 10.50 2.72 -8.67
C MET A 132 11.79 1.93 -8.94
N VAL A 133 12.03 0.83 -8.22
CA VAL A 133 13.19 -0.03 -8.47
C VAL A 133 13.08 -0.68 -9.84
N LEU A 134 11.94 -1.30 -10.17
CA LEU A 134 11.70 -1.93 -11.47
C LEU A 134 11.82 -0.93 -12.63
N SER A 135 11.29 0.29 -12.45
CA SER A 135 11.44 1.38 -13.43
C SER A 135 12.89 1.84 -13.61
N GLY A 136 13.77 1.43 -12.71
CA GLY A 136 15.22 1.64 -12.85
C GLY A 136 15.83 0.75 -13.92
N TRP A 137 15.25 -0.40 -14.17
CA TRP A 137 15.72 -1.42 -15.12
C TRP A 137 14.91 -1.49 -16.41
N ASP A 138 13.67 -0.99 -16.39
CA ASP A 138 12.73 -1.13 -17.50
C ASP A 138 12.50 0.20 -18.23
N GLY A 139 12.05 0.10 -19.50
CA GLY A 139 11.67 1.24 -20.29
C GLY A 139 10.33 1.87 -19.86
N PRO A 140 9.93 2.99 -20.47
CA PRO A 140 8.80 3.80 -20.03
C PRO A 140 7.46 3.05 -20.01
N VAL A 141 7.21 2.17 -20.97
CA VAL A 141 5.94 1.42 -21.06
C VAL A 141 5.75 0.51 -19.84
N LEU A 142 6.77 -0.29 -19.50
CA LEU A 142 6.72 -1.16 -18.33
C LEU A 142 6.72 -0.35 -17.03
N SER A 143 7.43 0.77 -16.99
CA SER A 143 7.38 1.68 -15.84
C SER A 143 5.96 2.15 -15.53
N VAL A 144 5.20 2.55 -16.55
CA VAL A 144 3.80 2.93 -16.39
C VAL A 144 2.97 1.76 -15.84
N LEU A 145 3.21 0.54 -16.31
CA LEU A 145 2.53 -0.66 -15.82
C LEU A 145 2.82 -0.88 -14.33
N TRP A 146 4.09 -0.78 -13.90
CA TRP A 146 4.46 -0.94 -12.49
C TRP A 146 3.77 0.07 -11.58
N PHE A 147 3.70 1.33 -11.98
CA PHE A 147 3.00 2.35 -11.21
C PHE A 147 1.48 2.16 -11.21
N LYS A 148 0.87 1.65 -12.30
CA LYS A 148 -0.56 1.28 -12.30
C LYS A 148 -0.84 0.15 -11.31
N ILE A 149 -0.01 -0.89 -11.29
CA ILE A 149 -0.15 -1.98 -10.31
C ILE A 149 0.02 -1.44 -8.89
N ALA A 150 1.01 -0.57 -8.64
CA ALA A 150 1.21 0.05 -7.35
C ALA A 150 0.02 0.89 -6.90
N ALA A 151 -0.62 1.63 -7.81
CA ALA A 151 -1.83 2.38 -7.52
C ALA A 151 -3.00 1.46 -7.13
N VAL A 152 -3.21 0.37 -7.86
CA VAL A 152 -4.25 -0.62 -7.54
C VAL A 152 -4.00 -1.25 -6.16
N VAL A 153 -2.74 -1.61 -5.84
CA VAL A 153 -2.37 -2.12 -4.51
C VAL A 153 -2.66 -1.07 -3.43
N GLY A 154 -2.27 0.18 -3.62
CA GLY A 154 -2.53 1.25 -2.66
C GLY A 154 -4.03 1.47 -2.43
N ILE A 155 -4.81 1.60 -3.50
CA ILE A 155 -6.26 1.80 -3.44
C ILE A 155 -6.94 0.61 -2.76
N SER A 156 -6.51 -0.63 -3.02
CA SER A 156 -7.09 -1.82 -2.42
C SER A 156 -7.10 -1.76 -0.90
N ARG A 157 -6.09 -1.13 -0.28
CA ARG A 157 -5.97 -1.04 1.19
C ARG A 157 -7.01 -0.12 1.82
N ALA A 158 -7.37 0.96 1.15
CA ALA A 158 -8.47 1.84 1.56
C ALA A 158 -9.83 1.21 1.20
N TYR A 159 -9.91 0.55 0.04
CA TYR A 159 -11.12 -0.13 -0.41
C TYR A 159 -11.62 -1.18 0.59
N VAL A 160 -10.72 -2.03 1.10
CA VAL A 160 -11.06 -3.07 2.10
C VAL A 160 -11.02 -2.53 3.55
N ARG A 161 -10.98 -1.22 3.75
CA ARG A 161 -11.06 -0.54 5.04
C ARG A 161 -10.04 -0.98 6.10
N ILE A 162 -8.85 -1.43 5.69
CA ILE A 162 -7.75 -1.71 6.64
C ILE A 162 -6.76 -0.55 6.76
N HIS A 163 -6.90 0.45 5.90
CA HIS A 163 -6.17 1.71 5.95
C HIS A 163 -7.08 2.88 5.60
N HIS A 164 -6.86 4.02 6.24
CA HIS A 164 -7.41 5.30 5.81
C HIS A 164 -6.76 5.78 4.52
N GLY A 165 -7.42 6.68 3.78
CA GLY A 165 -6.86 7.29 2.57
C GLY A 165 -5.51 7.97 2.84
N SER A 166 -5.39 8.69 3.96
CA SER A 166 -4.17 9.36 4.39
C SER A 166 -3.03 8.38 4.75
N ASP A 167 -3.34 7.17 5.25
CA ASP A 167 -2.32 6.13 5.46
C ASP A 167 -1.71 5.68 4.13
N VAL A 168 -2.55 5.58 3.09
CA VAL A 168 -2.10 5.22 1.74
C VAL A 168 -1.21 6.33 1.18
N VAL A 169 -1.62 7.59 1.29
CA VAL A 169 -0.80 8.74 0.87
C VAL A 169 0.53 8.77 1.62
N GLY A 170 0.51 8.60 2.95
CA GLY A 170 1.73 8.49 3.75
C GLY A 170 2.64 7.35 3.30
N GLY A 171 2.05 6.18 2.97
CA GLY A 171 2.77 5.06 2.40
C GLY A 171 3.41 5.39 1.05
N VAL A 172 2.67 6.06 0.16
CA VAL A 172 3.20 6.52 -1.14
C VAL A 172 4.40 7.44 -0.94
N VAL A 173 4.30 8.43 -0.06
CA VAL A 173 5.41 9.35 0.24
C VAL A 173 6.65 8.60 0.73
N VAL A 174 6.48 7.69 1.69
CA VAL A 174 7.58 6.85 2.20
C VAL A 174 8.16 5.99 1.09
N GLY A 175 7.30 5.35 0.28
CA GLY A 175 7.71 4.53 -0.85
C GLY A 175 8.50 5.31 -1.90
N VAL A 176 8.14 6.57 -2.18
CA VAL A 176 8.90 7.44 -3.08
C VAL A 176 10.27 7.76 -2.49
N VAL A 177 10.33 8.20 -1.23
CA VAL A 177 11.60 8.58 -0.58
C VAL A 177 12.58 7.39 -0.53
N LEU A 178 12.13 6.24 -0.07
CA LEU A 178 12.94 5.03 -0.04
C LEU A 178 13.23 4.49 -1.45
N GLY A 179 12.28 4.62 -2.37
CA GLY A 179 12.40 4.18 -3.75
C GLY A 179 13.44 4.95 -4.56
N LEU A 180 13.65 6.23 -4.29
CA LEU A 180 14.74 7.01 -4.88
C LEU A 180 16.10 6.40 -4.55
N ALA A 181 16.32 6.08 -3.28
CA ALA A 181 17.56 5.42 -2.83
C ALA A 181 17.63 3.97 -3.36
N GLY A 182 16.56 3.20 -3.24
CA GLY A 182 16.49 1.81 -3.70
C GLY A 182 16.78 1.66 -5.19
N ARG A 183 16.19 2.53 -6.03
CA ARG A 183 16.46 2.57 -7.47
C ARG A 183 17.93 2.82 -7.78
N GLN A 184 18.59 3.71 -7.03
CA GLN A 184 19.98 4.03 -7.25
C GLN A 184 20.90 2.88 -6.83
N ILE A 185 20.59 2.23 -5.69
CA ILE A 185 21.30 1.04 -5.22
C ILE A 185 21.12 -0.11 -6.22
N ALA A 186 19.89 -0.35 -6.67
CA ALA A 186 19.56 -1.41 -7.63
C ALA A 186 20.37 -1.27 -8.93
N ARG A 187 20.49 -0.06 -9.48
CA ARG A 187 21.28 0.22 -10.69
C ARG A 187 22.78 -0.01 -10.52
N ARG A 188 23.30 0.11 -9.28
CA ARG A 188 24.73 -0.14 -8.99
C ARG A 188 25.04 -1.62 -8.77
N LEU A 189 24.11 -2.35 -8.11
CA LEU A 189 24.31 -3.75 -7.77
C LEU A 189 23.95 -4.71 -8.90
N ALA A 190 22.97 -4.33 -9.73
CA ALA A 190 22.46 -5.13 -10.84
C ALA A 190 22.09 -4.21 -12.02
N PRO A 191 23.11 -3.65 -12.72
CA PRO A 191 22.93 -2.63 -13.76
C PRO A 191 22.14 -3.16 -14.98
#